data_70a641f45e989738a06aa37e1593027d
#
_entry.id   70a641f45e989738a06aa37e1593027d
#
_cell.length_a   1.000
_cell.length_b   1.000
_cell.length_c   1.000
_cell.angle_alpha   90.00
_cell.angle_beta   90.00
_cell.angle_gamma   90.00
#
_symmetry.space_group_name_H-M   'P 1'
#
loop_
_entity.id
_entity.type
_entity.pdbx_description
1 polymer ?
#
loop_
_entity_poly.entity_id
_entity_poly.type
_entity_poly.pdbx_seq_one_letter_code
_entity_poly.pdbx_strand_id
1 'polypeptide(L)'
;MVNTTVPTRKDALTLLQQYNQNESLVKHALAVEGVMRYMARKRGEDEEKWGVIGLIHDLDYEQYPQLHCRKSEEILRENGWPEDYIRAVVSHGYGICTDVEPQSELEKVLYAIDELTGLVVTTALVRPSKSVMDVTAKSVKNKWKDKRFAAGVDRSIIEKGAQMLGVELTDLITDTIMGMRDVAEEIGLKGSDEPAQIR
;
A
#
# COMPACT_ATOMS: atom_id res chain seq x y z
N MET A 1 -4.28 -33.13 -3.39
CA MET A 1 -3.43 -31.94 -3.56
C MET A 1 -4.28 -30.93 -4.29
N VAL A 2 -4.70 -29.86 -3.63
CA VAL A 2 -5.41 -28.75 -4.29
C VAL A 2 -4.37 -28.07 -5.18
N ASN A 3 -4.64 -28.05 -6.49
CA ASN A 3 -3.79 -27.36 -7.45
C ASN A 3 -4.01 -25.86 -7.21
N THR A 4 -3.27 -25.23 -6.30
CA THR A 4 -3.31 -23.78 -6.08
C THR A 4 -2.68 -23.11 -7.28
N THR A 5 -3.52 -22.57 -8.14
CA THR A 5 -3.04 -21.72 -9.25
C THR A 5 -2.48 -20.44 -8.66
N VAL A 6 -1.29 -20.01 -9.10
CA VAL A 6 -0.74 -18.72 -8.67
C VAL A 6 -1.67 -17.61 -9.17
N PRO A 7 -2.20 -16.76 -8.27
CA PRO A 7 -3.12 -15.69 -8.67
C PRO A 7 -2.41 -14.63 -9.53
N THR A 8 -3.09 -14.19 -10.59
CA THR A 8 -2.62 -13.10 -11.43
C THR A 8 -3.16 -11.74 -10.92
N ARG A 9 -2.58 -10.63 -11.42
CA ARG A 9 -3.13 -9.27 -11.18
C ARG A 9 -4.61 -9.17 -11.54
N LYS A 10 -5.02 -9.82 -12.63
CA LYS A 10 -6.42 -9.83 -13.08
C LYS A 10 -7.33 -10.50 -12.05
N ASP A 11 -6.90 -11.63 -11.50
CA ASP A 11 -7.66 -12.35 -10.47
C ASP A 11 -7.80 -11.50 -9.21
N ALA A 12 -6.70 -10.87 -8.79
CA ALA A 12 -6.65 -9.97 -7.64
C ALA A 12 -7.59 -8.76 -7.82
N LEU A 13 -7.52 -8.09 -8.97
CA LEU A 13 -8.37 -6.94 -9.27
C LEU A 13 -9.85 -7.32 -9.32
N THR A 14 -10.16 -8.47 -9.93
CA THR A 14 -11.53 -8.98 -10.00
C THR A 14 -12.08 -9.26 -8.60
N LEU A 15 -11.29 -9.88 -7.73
CA LEU A 15 -11.67 -10.16 -6.35
C LEU A 15 -11.80 -8.85 -5.55
N LEU A 16 -10.84 -7.93 -5.66
CA LEU A 16 -10.90 -6.64 -4.99
C LEU A 16 -12.20 -5.89 -5.32
N GLN A 17 -12.59 -5.83 -6.60
CA GLN A 17 -13.79 -5.14 -7.07
C GLN A 17 -15.12 -5.77 -6.59
N GLN A 18 -15.12 -7.00 -6.11
CA GLN A 18 -16.30 -7.62 -5.50
C GLN A 18 -16.55 -7.08 -4.08
N TYR A 19 -15.51 -6.70 -3.37
CA TYR A 19 -15.57 -6.27 -1.98
C TYR A 19 -15.35 -4.76 -1.79
N ASN A 20 -14.76 -4.07 -2.77
CA ASN A 20 -14.45 -2.65 -2.70
C ASN A 20 -15.03 -1.89 -3.90
N GLN A 21 -15.97 -0.97 -3.63
CA GLN A 21 -16.60 -0.06 -4.60
C GLN A 21 -16.18 1.39 -4.37
N ASN A 22 -15.63 1.70 -3.19
CA ASN A 22 -15.15 3.02 -2.85
C ASN A 22 -13.90 3.36 -3.65
N GLU A 23 -13.99 4.40 -4.48
CA GLU A 23 -12.89 4.83 -5.37
C GLU A 23 -11.59 5.14 -4.59
N SER A 24 -11.70 5.68 -3.37
CA SER A 24 -10.52 6.00 -2.56
C SER A 24 -9.80 4.75 -2.08
N LEU A 25 -10.54 3.69 -1.70
CA LEU A 25 -9.96 2.41 -1.28
C LEU A 25 -9.34 1.67 -2.47
N VAL A 26 -9.99 1.69 -3.63
CA VAL A 26 -9.42 1.10 -4.86
C VAL A 26 -8.14 1.83 -5.26
N LYS A 27 -8.11 3.17 -5.20
CA LYS A 27 -6.90 3.96 -5.48
C LYS A 27 -5.79 3.69 -4.47
N HIS A 28 -6.14 3.48 -3.19
CA HIS A 28 -5.16 3.07 -2.18
C HIS A 28 -4.56 1.71 -2.52
N ALA A 29 -5.37 0.72 -2.83
CA ALA A 29 -4.92 -0.61 -3.24
C ALA A 29 -3.97 -0.56 -4.46
N LEU A 30 -4.31 0.24 -5.49
CA LEU A 30 -3.45 0.46 -6.66
C LEU A 30 -2.14 1.19 -6.31
N ALA A 31 -2.19 2.13 -5.38
CA ALA A 31 -0.99 2.82 -4.92
C ALA A 31 -0.05 1.86 -4.17
N VAL A 32 -0.59 1.03 -3.27
CA VAL A 32 0.18 0.00 -2.55
C VAL A 32 0.73 -1.03 -3.53
N GLU A 33 -0.06 -1.48 -4.52
CA GLU A 33 0.44 -2.35 -5.61
C GLU A 33 1.66 -1.74 -6.30
N GLY A 34 1.57 -0.47 -6.72
CA GLY A 34 2.67 0.24 -7.39
C GLY A 34 3.94 0.30 -6.56
N VAL A 35 3.80 0.59 -5.26
CA VAL A 35 4.94 0.61 -4.33
C VAL A 35 5.52 -0.78 -4.15
N MET A 36 4.70 -1.82 -3.96
CA MET A 36 5.16 -3.20 -3.80
C MET A 36 5.92 -3.68 -5.04
N ARG A 37 5.43 -3.39 -6.24
CA ARG A 37 6.12 -3.70 -7.52
C ARG A 37 7.46 -2.99 -7.61
N TYR A 38 7.53 -1.70 -7.30
CA TYR A 38 8.78 -0.94 -7.27
C TYR A 38 9.79 -1.54 -6.30
N MET A 39 9.33 -1.86 -5.10
CA MET A 39 10.16 -2.45 -4.05
C MET A 39 10.69 -3.84 -4.42
N ALA A 40 9.88 -4.67 -5.10
CA ALA A 40 10.28 -5.97 -5.61
C ALA A 40 11.38 -5.82 -6.68
N ARG A 41 11.18 -4.95 -7.68
CA ARG A 41 12.21 -4.67 -8.71
C ARG A 41 13.53 -4.23 -8.11
N LYS A 42 13.47 -3.32 -7.14
CA LYS A 42 14.67 -2.80 -6.47
C LYS A 42 15.45 -3.90 -5.71
N ARG A 43 14.76 -4.96 -5.26
CA ARG A 43 15.34 -6.07 -4.49
C ARG A 43 15.64 -7.31 -5.34
N GLY A 44 15.23 -7.34 -6.60
CA GLY A 44 15.37 -8.52 -7.46
C GLY A 44 14.41 -9.64 -7.11
N GLU A 45 13.26 -9.30 -6.52
CA GLU A 45 12.19 -10.19 -6.09
C GLU A 45 11.09 -10.31 -7.16
N ASP A 46 10.13 -11.22 -6.94
CA ASP A 46 8.98 -11.45 -7.83
C ASP A 46 8.00 -10.27 -7.81
N GLU A 47 8.10 -9.42 -8.83
CA GLU A 47 7.28 -8.21 -8.99
C GLU A 47 5.79 -8.52 -9.07
N GLU A 48 5.39 -9.61 -9.76
CA GLU A 48 3.98 -9.97 -9.90
C GLU A 48 3.40 -10.41 -8.57
N LYS A 49 4.08 -11.28 -7.85
CA LYS A 49 3.66 -11.72 -6.52
C LYS A 49 3.51 -10.56 -5.54
N TRP A 50 4.52 -9.69 -5.47
CA TRP A 50 4.49 -8.55 -4.57
C TRP A 50 3.37 -7.59 -4.91
N GLY A 51 3.17 -7.29 -6.18
CA GLY A 51 2.11 -6.41 -6.66
C GLY A 51 0.72 -6.98 -6.38
N VAL A 52 0.51 -8.26 -6.65
CA VAL A 52 -0.77 -8.94 -6.38
C VAL A 52 -1.14 -8.89 -4.90
N ILE A 53 -0.18 -9.14 -4.01
CA ILE A 53 -0.39 -9.08 -2.55
C ILE A 53 -0.70 -7.64 -2.13
N GLY A 54 0.04 -6.66 -2.65
CA GLY A 54 -0.23 -5.25 -2.38
C GLY A 54 -1.63 -4.80 -2.84
N LEU A 55 -2.09 -5.31 -3.99
CA LEU A 55 -3.42 -4.96 -4.53
C LEU A 55 -4.58 -5.46 -3.66
N ILE A 56 -4.41 -6.60 -2.98
CA ILE A 56 -5.50 -7.24 -2.20
C ILE A 56 -5.35 -7.11 -0.69
N HIS A 57 -4.35 -6.35 -0.18
CA HIS A 57 -4.08 -6.33 1.26
C HIS A 57 -5.29 -5.89 2.09
N ASP A 58 -6.05 -4.91 1.61
CA ASP A 58 -7.24 -4.31 2.24
C ASP A 58 -8.56 -4.87 1.67
N LEU A 59 -8.57 -6.12 1.18
CA LEU A 59 -9.70 -6.74 0.50
C LEU A 59 -11.03 -6.61 1.23
N ASP A 60 -11.02 -6.71 2.57
CA ASP A 60 -12.21 -6.74 3.42
C ASP A 60 -12.59 -5.38 4.02
N TYR A 61 -11.73 -4.36 3.87
CA TYR A 61 -11.81 -3.13 4.68
C TYR A 61 -13.12 -2.36 4.49
N GLU A 62 -13.66 -2.28 3.28
CA GLU A 62 -14.92 -1.56 3.02
C GLU A 62 -16.13 -2.24 3.65
N GLN A 63 -16.24 -3.56 3.49
CA GLN A 63 -17.42 -4.30 3.91
C GLN A 63 -17.34 -4.81 5.35
N TYR A 64 -16.13 -5.08 5.84
CA TYR A 64 -15.90 -5.72 7.14
C TYR A 64 -14.84 -5.01 7.99
N PRO A 65 -14.91 -3.68 8.20
CA PRO A 65 -13.85 -2.94 8.89
C PRO A 65 -13.58 -3.43 10.32
N GLN A 66 -14.58 -4.01 10.99
CA GLN A 66 -14.43 -4.57 12.34
C GLN A 66 -13.80 -5.96 12.38
N LEU A 67 -13.69 -6.61 11.20
CA LEU A 67 -13.11 -7.94 11.02
C LEU A 67 -11.90 -7.88 10.09
N HIS A 68 -11.34 -6.67 9.92
CA HIS A 68 -10.21 -6.43 9.03
C HIS A 68 -9.07 -7.42 9.26
N CYS A 69 -8.40 -7.81 8.19
CA CYS A 69 -7.43 -8.91 8.07
C CYS A 69 -8.05 -10.31 8.26
N ARG A 70 -8.88 -10.52 9.29
CA ARG A 70 -9.51 -11.82 9.53
C ARG A 70 -10.45 -12.20 8.39
N LYS A 71 -11.24 -11.24 7.89
CA LYS A 71 -12.17 -11.51 6.81
C LYS A 71 -11.46 -11.67 5.48
N SER A 72 -10.38 -10.94 5.24
CA SER A 72 -9.49 -11.16 4.10
C SER A 72 -8.92 -12.59 4.11
N GLU A 73 -8.47 -13.09 5.26
CA GLU A 73 -7.99 -14.47 5.40
C GLU A 73 -9.05 -15.51 4.97
N GLU A 74 -10.29 -15.35 5.46
CA GLU A 74 -11.40 -16.24 5.11
C GLU A 74 -11.69 -16.20 3.61
N ILE A 75 -11.87 -14.99 3.04
CA ILE A 75 -12.19 -14.79 1.62
C ILE A 75 -11.08 -15.38 0.72
N LEU A 76 -9.83 -15.11 1.00
CA LEU A 76 -8.70 -15.59 0.21
C LEU A 76 -8.61 -17.11 0.27
N ARG A 77 -8.82 -17.71 1.45
CA ARG A 77 -8.80 -19.16 1.62
C ARG A 77 -9.96 -19.85 0.88
N GLU A 78 -11.17 -19.27 0.93
CA GLU A 78 -12.35 -19.76 0.19
C GLU A 78 -12.14 -19.69 -1.33
N ASN A 79 -11.35 -18.71 -1.80
CA ASN A 79 -10.99 -18.57 -3.22
C ASN A 79 -9.75 -19.37 -3.63
N GLY A 80 -9.19 -20.21 -2.73
CA GLY A 80 -8.09 -21.11 -3.03
C GLY A 80 -6.74 -20.43 -3.21
N TRP A 81 -6.54 -19.25 -2.60
CA TRP A 81 -5.27 -18.52 -2.66
C TRP A 81 -4.17 -19.25 -1.88
N PRO A 82 -2.90 -19.15 -2.31
CA PRO A 82 -1.77 -19.75 -1.60
C PRO A 82 -1.60 -19.18 -0.18
N GLU A 83 -1.25 -20.04 0.78
CA GLU A 83 -1.11 -19.67 2.20
C GLU A 83 -0.04 -18.59 2.45
N ASP A 84 0.99 -18.51 1.61
CA ASP A 84 2.03 -17.49 1.70
C ASP A 84 1.50 -16.09 1.25
N TYR A 85 0.54 -16.04 0.31
CA TYR A 85 -0.17 -14.81 -0.05
C TYR A 85 -1.11 -14.38 1.09
N ILE A 86 -1.89 -15.33 1.61
CA ILE A 86 -2.82 -15.09 2.72
C ILE A 86 -2.07 -14.57 3.94
N ARG A 87 -0.98 -15.25 4.32
CA ARG A 87 -0.15 -14.83 5.45
C ARG A 87 0.40 -13.41 5.25
N ALA A 88 0.88 -13.08 4.05
CA ALA A 88 1.42 -11.76 3.75
C ALA A 88 0.34 -10.67 3.89
N VAL A 89 -0.86 -10.92 3.35
CA VAL A 89 -2.01 -10.03 3.52
C VAL A 89 -2.35 -9.84 4.99
N VAL A 90 -2.48 -10.93 5.77
CA VAL A 90 -2.86 -10.83 7.19
C VAL A 90 -1.80 -10.10 8.02
N SER A 91 -0.51 -10.30 7.72
CA SER A 91 0.58 -9.74 8.51
C SER A 91 0.69 -8.20 8.45
N HIS A 92 0.07 -7.53 7.43
CA HIS A 92 0.14 -6.07 7.37
C HIS A 92 -0.60 -5.40 8.54
N GLY A 93 -1.60 -6.07 9.11
CA GLY A 93 -2.33 -5.57 10.28
C GLY A 93 -1.69 -5.86 11.64
N TYR A 94 -0.41 -6.30 11.67
CA TYR A 94 0.27 -6.66 12.91
C TYR A 94 0.26 -5.58 13.98
N GLY A 95 -0.26 -5.93 15.16
CA GLY A 95 -0.38 -5.02 16.29
C GLY A 95 -1.55 -4.02 16.19
N ILE A 96 -2.36 -4.10 15.11
CA ILE A 96 -3.60 -3.33 14.92
C ILE A 96 -4.80 -4.27 15.02
N CYS A 97 -4.90 -5.24 14.13
CA CYS A 97 -6.04 -6.16 14.00
C CYS A 97 -5.64 -7.65 14.03
N THR A 98 -4.33 -7.95 14.04
CA THR A 98 -3.78 -9.31 14.08
C THR A 98 -2.49 -9.39 14.88
N ASP A 99 -2.17 -10.61 15.37
CA ASP A 99 -0.90 -10.93 16.04
C ASP A 99 0.10 -11.61 15.07
N VAL A 100 -0.19 -11.67 13.77
CA VAL A 100 0.67 -12.28 12.76
C VAL A 100 1.81 -11.34 12.42
N GLU A 101 2.97 -11.54 13.02
CA GLU A 101 4.15 -10.69 12.83
C GLU A 101 4.76 -10.86 11.42
N PRO A 102 5.10 -9.76 10.71
CA PRO A 102 5.82 -9.80 9.43
C PRO A 102 7.18 -10.49 9.55
N GLN A 103 7.42 -11.53 8.76
CA GLN A 103 8.66 -12.32 8.79
C GLN A 103 9.49 -12.16 7.52
N SER A 104 8.86 -12.32 6.35
CA SER A 104 9.53 -12.18 5.07
C SER A 104 9.80 -10.71 4.72
N GLU A 105 10.71 -10.48 3.78
CA GLU A 105 11.00 -9.13 3.25
C GLU A 105 9.73 -8.50 2.65
N LEU A 106 8.95 -9.27 1.88
CA LEU A 106 7.67 -8.85 1.33
C LEU A 106 6.70 -8.36 2.42
N GLU A 107 6.50 -9.15 3.46
CA GLU A 107 5.59 -8.82 4.57
C GLU A 107 6.03 -7.55 5.31
N LYS A 108 7.32 -7.41 5.58
CA LYS A 108 7.89 -6.22 6.23
C LYS A 108 7.73 -4.97 5.38
N VAL A 109 7.91 -5.10 4.05
CA VAL A 109 7.70 -3.97 3.13
C VAL A 109 6.24 -3.57 3.13
N LEU A 110 5.30 -4.51 2.95
CA LEU A 110 3.87 -4.21 2.97
C LEU A 110 3.46 -3.50 4.26
N TYR A 111 3.84 -4.05 5.42
CA TYR A 111 3.59 -3.45 6.73
C TYR A 111 4.13 -2.02 6.85
N ALA A 112 5.32 -1.76 6.30
CA ALA A 112 5.99 -0.46 6.42
C ALA A 112 5.40 0.62 5.50
N ILE A 113 4.89 0.22 4.30
CA ILE A 113 4.50 1.19 3.27
C ILE A 113 3.00 1.46 3.20
N ASP A 114 2.17 0.62 3.79
CA ASP A 114 0.73 0.78 3.75
C ASP A 114 0.30 2.15 4.30
N GLU A 115 0.50 2.41 5.57
CA GLU A 115 0.24 3.70 6.22
C GLU A 115 1.03 4.87 5.56
N LEU A 116 2.25 4.61 5.13
CA LEU A 116 3.08 5.61 4.48
C LEU A 116 2.50 6.05 3.13
N THR A 117 1.90 5.14 2.40
CA THR A 117 1.21 5.42 1.13
C THR A 117 0.10 6.45 1.35
N GLY A 118 -0.73 6.28 2.39
CA GLY A 118 -1.76 7.25 2.79
C GLY A 118 -1.20 8.64 3.12
N LEU A 119 -0.05 8.70 3.81
CA LEU A 119 0.63 9.96 4.12
C LEU A 119 1.17 10.66 2.87
N VAL A 120 1.71 9.91 1.92
CA VAL A 120 2.19 10.45 0.63
C VAL A 120 1.03 10.97 -0.22
N VAL A 121 -0.09 10.23 -0.31
CA VAL A 121 -1.33 10.68 -0.99
C VAL A 121 -1.80 12.01 -0.40
N THR A 122 -1.94 12.08 0.92
CA THR A 122 -2.40 13.32 1.59
C THR A 122 -1.42 14.48 1.34
N THR A 123 -0.11 14.18 1.31
CA THR A 123 0.92 15.19 1.00
C THR A 123 0.80 15.69 -0.44
N ALA A 124 0.52 14.81 -1.40
CA ALA A 124 0.29 15.20 -2.80
C ALA A 124 -0.96 16.08 -2.94
N LEU A 125 -2.07 15.68 -2.33
CA LEU A 125 -3.37 16.36 -2.46
C LEU A 125 -3.41 17.79 -1.93
N VAL A 126 -2.59 18.13 -0.94
CA VAL A 126 -2.50 19.52 -0.41
C VAL A 126 -1.57 20.43 -1.22
N ARG A 127 -0.90 19.90 -2.22
CA ARG A 127 -0.05 20.69 -3.12
C ARG A 127 -0.92 21.35 -4.21
N PRO A 128 -0.53 22.50 -4.76
CA PRO A 128 -1.23 23.12 -5.87
C PRO A 128 -1.39 22.20 -7.09
N SER A 129 -0.36 21.40 -7.39
CA SER A 129 -0.34 20.43 -8.49
C SER A 129 -1.22 19.21 -8.25
N LYS A 130 -1.56 18.89 -6.99
CA LYS A 130 -2.21 17.64 -6.56
C LYS A 130 -1.51 16.39 -7.14
N SER A 131 -0.19 16.46 -7.30
CA SER A 131 0.61 15.45 -7.99
C SER A 131 1.65 14.82 -7.08
N VAL A 132 1.82 13.49 -7.20
CA VAL A 132 2.92 12.78 -6.56
C VAL A 132 4.26 13.03 -7.26
N MET A 133 4.21 13.55 -8.50
CA MET A 133 5.42 13.77 -9.31
C MET A 133 6.35 14.84 -8.71
N ASP A 134 5.81 15.79 -7.94
CA ASP A 134 6.59 16.83 -7.27
C ASP A 134 6.68 16.66 -5.74
N VAL A 135 6.15 15.55 -5.20
CA VAL A 135 6.34 15.18 -3.79
C VAL A 135 7.77 14.71 -3.57
N THR A 136 8.38 15.13 -2.48
CA THR A 136 9.73 14.73 -2.05
C THR A 136 9.70 14.19 -0.63
N ALA A 137 10.70 13.39 -0.23
CA ALA A 137 10.82 12.93 1.15
C ALA A 137 10.84 14.09 2.15
N LYS A 138 11.46 15.22 1.78
CA LYS A 138 11.47 16.45 2.60
C LYS A 138 10.05 16.98 2.82
N SER A 139 9.21 17.00 1.77
CA SER A 139 7.82 17.49 1.89
C SER A 139 6.96 16.60 2.80
N VAL A 140 7.14 15.28 2.74
CA VAL A 140 6.49 14.32 3.64
C VAL A 140 6.99 14.51 5.09
N LYS A 141 8.31 14.60 5.30
CA LYS A 141 8.91 14.81 6.63
C LYS A 141 8.47 16.13 7.27
N ASN A 142 8.25 17.18 6.50
CA ASN A 142 7.72 18.44 7.02
C ASN A 142 6.31 18.30 7.63
N LYS A 143 5.52 17.31 7.17
CA LYS A 143 4.20 16.98 7.70
C LYS A 143 4.23 15.94 8.82
N TRP A 144 5.38 15.30 9.06
CA TRP A 144 5.51 14.19 10.01
C TRP A 144 5.10 14.55 11.44
N LYS A 145 5.47 15.76 11.89
CA LYS A 145 5.20 16.21 13.26
C LYS A 145 3.77 16.71 13.49
N ASP A 146 3.06 17.06 12.44
CA ASP A 146 1.67 17.51 12.55
C ASP A 146 0.73 16.30 12.58
N LYS A 147 0.36 15.87 13.79
CA LYS A 147 -0.55 14.73 14.00
C LYS A 147 -1.96 14.93 13.45
N ARG A 148 -2.38 16.16 13.19
CA ARG A 148 -3.69 16.47 12.58
C ARG A 148 -3.64 16.30 11.06
N PHE A 149 -2.45 16.44 10.48
CA PHE A 149 -2.24 16.15 9.06
C PHE A 149 -2.26 14.64 8.85
N ALA A 150 -3.13 14.14 7.97
CA ALA A 150 -3.35 12.71 7.77
C ALA A 150 -3.58 11.99 9.12
N ALA A 151 -4.60 12.42 9.86
CA ALA A 151 -4.84 11.97 11.24
C ALA A 151 -5.13 10.47 11.36
N GLY A 152 -5.58 9.82 10.27
CA GLY A 152 -5.77 8.37 10.20
C GLY A 152 -4.50 7.55 10.04
N VAL A 153 -3.35 8.20 9.74
CA VAL A 153 -2.08 7.50 9.53
C VAL A 153 -1.33 7.32 10.86
N ASP A 154 -1.05 6.07 11.22
CA ASP A 154 -0.21 5.75 12.38
C ASP A 154 1.29 5.73 12.00
N ARG A 155 1.97 6.83 12.31
CA ARG A 155 3.40 6.99 12.01
C ARG A 155 4.31 6.02 12.77
N SER A 156 3.85 5.51 13.91
CA SER A 156 4.63 4.55 14.70
C SER A 156 4.76 3.20 13.99
N ILE A 157 3.76 2.82 13.19
CA ILE A 157 3.79 1.65 12.33
C ILE A 157 4.84 1.81 11.23
N ILE A 158 4.87 2.97 10.58
CA ILE A 158 5.87 3.28 9.55
C ILE A 158 7.29 3.22 10.13
N GLU A 159 7.50 3.85 11.30
CA GLU A 159 8.80 3.84 11.98
C GLU A 159 9.21 2.41 12.38
N LYS A 160 8.29 1.62 12.93
CA LYS A 160 8.51 0.21 13.26
C LYS A 160 8.83 -0.62 12.00
N GLY A 161 8.10 -0.39 10.91
CA GLY A 161 8.36 -1.06 9.63
C GLY A 161 9.74 -0.72 9.05
N ALA A 162 10.16 0.54 9.10
CA ALA A 162 11.51 0.96 8.70
C ALA A 162 12.59 0.27 9.55
N GLN A 163 12.37 0.13 10.86
CA GLN A 163 13.28 -0.59 11.77
C GLN A 163 13.34 -2.09 11.43
N MET A 164 12.20 -2.74 11.15
CA MET A 164 12.15 -4.15 10.75
C MET A 164 12.91 -4.42 9.45
N LEU A 165 12.91 -3.45 8.53
CA LEU A 165 13.63 -3.50 7.26
C LEU A 165 15.11 -3.09 7.39
N GLY A 166 15.52 -2.48 8.50
CA GLY A 166 16.86 -1.93 8.66
C GLY A 166 17.19 -0.79 7.70
N VAL A 167 16.19 0.00 7.31
CA VAL A 167 16.35 1.13 6.38
C VAL A 167 16.08 2.48 7.05
N GLU A 168 16.69 3.53 6.53
CA GLU A 168 16.41 4.89 6.95
C GLU A 168 15.00 5.31 6.51
N LEU A 169 14.27 5.98 7.41
CA LEU A 169 12.91 6.47 7.12
C LEU A 169 12.85 7.34 5.85
N THR A 170 13.89 8.13 5.60
CA THR A 170 13.98 8.99 4.42
C THR A 170 14.05 8.17 3.12
N ASP A 171 14.74 7.04 3.15
CA ASP A 171 14.88 6.16 2.00
C ASP A 171 13.57 5.41 1.75
N LEU A 172 12.92 4.92 2.82
CA LEU A 172 11.60 4.30 2.72
C LEU A 172 10.56 5.26 2.11
N ILE A 173 10.53 6.51 2.58
CA ILE A 173 9.64 7.55 2.02
C ILE A 173 9.95 7.80 0.54
N THR A 174 11.23 7.87 0.18
CA THR A 174 11.66 8.10 -1.21
C THR A 174 11.22 6.95 -2.11
N ASP A 175 11.45 5.71 -1.69
CA ASP A 175 11.06 4.52 -2.44
C ASP A 175 9.54 4.43 -2.61
N THR A 176 8.77 4.73 -1.54
CA THR A 176 7.30 4.78 -1.61
C THR A 176 6.82 5.81 -2.64
N ILE A 177 7.40 7.01 -2.64
CA ILE A 177 7.09 8.05 -3.64
C ILE A 177 7.39 7.55 -5.06
N MET A 178 8.54 6.88 -5.25
CA MET A 178 8.93 6.38 -6.57
C MET A 178 7.96 5.31 -7.08
N GLY A 179 7.57 4.35 -6.23
CA GLY A 179 6.57 3.33 -6.60
C GLY A 179 5.20 3.94 -6.92
N MET A 180 4.77 4.97 -6.18
CA MET A 180 3.53 5.67 -6.47
C MET A 180 3.57 6.48 -7.77
N ARG A 181 4.73 6.96 -8.19
CA ARG A 181 4.89 7.65 -9.49
C ARG A 181 4.67 6.71 -10.66
N ASP A 182 5.04 5.43 -10.54
CA ASP A 182 4.83 4.43 -11.59
C ASP A 182 3.34 4.25 -11.91
N VAL A 183 2.46 4.45 -10.94
CA VAL A 183 1.00 4.30 -11.05
C VAL A 183 0.24 5.64 -10.91
N ALA A 184 0.93 6.77 -11.01
CA ALA A 184 0.37 8.10 -10.72
C ALA A 184 -0.90 8.42 -11.53
N GLU A 185 -0.99 7.94 -12.76
CA GLU A 185 -2.16 8.11 -13.63
C GLU A 185 -3.35 7.29 -13.14
N GLU A 186 -3.12 6.01 -12.81
CA GLU A 186 -4.16 5.08 -12.33
C GLU A 186 -4.78 5.55 -11.01
N ILE A 187 -3.97 6.13 -10.12
CA ILE A 187 -4.43 6.65 -8.82
C ILE A 187 -4.90 8.11 -8.86
N GLY A 188 -4.83 8.76 -10.04
CA GLY A 188 -5.26 10.14 -10.22
C GLY A 188 -4.35 11.19 -9.56
N LEU A 189 -3.06 10.87 -9.36
CA LEU A 189 -2.06 11.75 -8.74
C LEU A 189 -0.92 12.15 -9.70
N LYS A 190 -1.13 12.04 -11.02
CA LYS A 190 -0.16 12.52 -12.01
C LYS A 190 -0.10 14.06 -12.05
N GLY A 191 -1.21 14.71 -11.67
CA GLY A 191 -1.37 16.15 -11.82
C GLY A 191 -1.91 16.55 -13.21
N SER A 192 -2.31 17.79 -13.36
CA SER A 192 -2.70 18.34 -14.66
C SER A 192 -1.46 18.86 -15.39
N ASP A 193 -1.35 18.59 -16.69
CA ASP A 193 -0.34 19.18 -17.57
C ASP A 193 -0.58 20.69 -17.82
N GLU A 194 -1.62 21.28 -17.23
CA GLU A 194 -1.87 22.71 -17.31
C GLU A 194 -0.93 23.48 -16.38
N PRO A 195 -0.15 24.45 -16.89
CA PRO A 195 0.64 25.33 -16.04
C PRO A 195 -0.30 26.08 -15.09
N ALA A 196 0.05 26.10 -13.79
CA ALA A 196 -0.68 26.84 -12.78
C ALA A 196 -0.93 28.27 -13.30
N GLN A 197 -2.18 28.64 -13.55
CA GLN A 197 -2.54 30.02 -13.86
C GLN A 197 -2.19 30.85 -12.62
N ILE A 198 -1.10 31.59 -12.74
CA ILE A 198 -0.69 32.58 -11.72
C ILE A 198 -1.79 33.66 -11.72
N ARG A 199 -2.58 33.64 -10.68
CA ARG A 199 -3.50 34.75 -10.35
C ARG A 199 -2.82 35.71 -9.39
#